data_db32b9ead2a12691854c723976d29888
#
_entry.id   db32b9ead2a12691854c723976d29888
#
_cell.length_a   1.000
_cell.length_b   1.000
_cell.length_c   1.000
_cell.angle_alpha   90.00
_cell.angle_beta   90.00
_cell.angle_gamma   90.00
#
_symmetry.space_group_name_H-M   'P 1'
#
loop_
_entity.id
_entity.type
_entity.pdbx_description
1 polymer ?
#
loop_
_entity_poly.entity_id
_entity_poly.type
_entity_poly.pdbx_seq_one_letter_code
_entity_poly.pdbx_strand_id
1 'polypeptide(L)'
;CEDINEDINSNPNDILISDVEDKLFLTGAQLANIQLQLGHLNRISGMYSGQLIGFSSLYANIYGMALSTVESNGSWNALYVGVLTNMRQLQNNSSNTLLVGIAEVMEGHAFGTAASLWGGIPYSEAGNPEISDPIFDSQVSVYNAAIQKLNSGISTLQSASSTSLSQDIIFGGDKDKWIEAAYTLIARFNLHKKDYAAAISAANSGISSASGDMQYKPRATQNSGDVNLFATILNGSRAGDLGNSSGGSESYLLQLLSDSYTSNRNHSKTDETARYGYYKINSSSGSAN
;
A
#
# COMPACT_ATOMS: atom_id res chain seq x y z
N CYS A 1 1.57 -28.68 -44.65
CA CYS A 1 2.54 -29.14 -43.60
C CYS A 1 2.95 -28.05 -42.62
N GLU A 2 2.35 -26.86 -42.69
CA GLU A 2 2.63 -25.75 -41.76
C GLU A 2 1.72 -25.77 -40.49
N ASP A 3 0.53 -26.37 -40.58
CA ASP A 3 -0.46 -26.39 -39.48
C ASP A 3 -0.14 -27.34 -38.30
N ILE A 4 0.87 -28.22 -38.42
CA ILE A 4 1.18 -29.19 -37.37
C ILE A 4 2.06 -28.60 -36.27
N ASN A 5 2.70 -27.46 -36.49
CA ASN A 5 3.66 -26.86 -35.54
C ASN A 5 3.07 -25.72 -34.68
N GLU A 6 1.89 -25.22 -34.98
CA GLU A 6 1.31 -24.09 -34.22
C GLU A 6 0.83 -24.52 -32.83
N ASP A 7 0.40 -25.76 -32.62
CA ASP A 7 -0.12 -26.24 -31.34
C ASP A 7 0.92 -26.96 -30.45
N ILE A 8 2.09 -27.34 -30.99
CA ILE A 8 3.08 -28.13 -30.22
C ILE A 8 3.69 -27.34 -29.05
N ASN A 9 3.71 -26.02 -29.13
CA ASN A 9 4.26 -25.14 -28.09
C ASN A 9 3.17 -24.47 -27.22
N SER A 10 1.90 -24.72 -27.50
CA SER A 10 0.81 -24.26 -26.62
C SER A 10 0.63 -25.28 -25.49
N ASN A 11 0.89 -24.85 -24.26
CA ASN A 11 0.56 -25.65 -23.09
C ASN A 11 -0.96 -25.66 -22.91
N PRO A 12 -1.68 -26.80 -23.08
CA PRO A 12 -3.13 -26.83 -22.95
C PRO A 12 -3.61 -26.56 -21.52
N ASN A 13 -2.70 -26.46 -20.55
CA ASN A 13 -3.01 -26.10 -19.16
C ASN A 13 -2.67 -24.63 -18.85
N ASP A 14 -2.16 -23.86 -19.80
CA ASP A 14 -1.99 -22.43 -19.60
C ASP A 14 -3.35 -21.75 -19.68
N ILE A 15 -3.74 -21.14 -18.57
CA ILE A 15 -4.94 -20.29 -18.52
C ILE A 15 -4.62 -19.05 -19.35
N LEU A 16 -5.29 -18.89 -20.47
CA LEU A 16 -5.17 -17.66 -21.24
C LEU A 16 -5.74 -16.48 -20.44
N ILE A 17 -5.10 -15.33 -20.52
CA ILE A 17 -5.57 -14.10 -19.86
C ILE A 17 -7.03 -13.79 -20.25
N SER A 18 -7.43 -14.12 -21.51
CA SER A 18 -8.80 -13.99 -22.01
C SER A 18 -9.83 -14.86 -21.28
N ASP A 19 -9.39 -15.93 -20.60
CA ASP A 19 -10.28 -16.88 -19.93
C ASP A 19 -10.52 -16.50 -18.47
N VAL A 20 -9.78 -15.48 -17.96
CA VAL A 20 -9.91 -14.98 -16.60
C VAL A 20 -10.89 -13.81 -16.58
N GLU A 21 -11.93 -13.91 -15.76
CA GLU A 21 -12.86 -12.81 -15.58
C GLU A 21 -12.14 -11.55 -15.05
N ASP A 22 -12.33 -10.41 -15.71
CA ASP A 22 -11.71 -9.11 -15.37
C ASP A 22 -11.73 -8.80 -13.86
N LYS A 23 -12.84 -9.07 -13.19
CA LYS A 23 -13.02 -8.79 -11.77
C LYS A 23 -12.05 -9.55 -10.84
N LEU A 24 -11.48 -10.67 -11.27
CA LEU A 24 -10.51 -11.44 -10.47
C LEU A 24 -9.13 -10.74 -10.43
N PHE A 25 -8.76 -10.06 -11.50
CA PHE A 25 -7.55 -9.22 -11.52
C PHE A 25 -7.62 -8.11 -10.46
N LEU A 26 -8.80 -7.51 -10.24
CA LEU A 26 -8.97 -6.47 -9.23
C LEU A 26 -8.65 -6.96 -7.82
N THR A 27 -9.25 -8.06 -7.37
CA THR A 27 -9.03 -8.58 -6.02
C THR A 27 -7.55 -8.94 -5.80
N GLY A 28 -6.91 -9.59 -6.77
CA GLY A 28 -5.50 -9.94 -6.71
C GLY A 28 -4.60 -8.71 -6.57
N ALA A 29 -4.86 -7.68 -7.36
CA ALA A 29 -4.10 -6.43 -7.28
C ALA A 29 -4.38 -5.63 -6.00
N GLN A 30 -5.61 -5.64 -5.49
CA GLN A 30 -5.91 -5.03 -4.19
C GLN A 30 -5.12 -5.69 -3.06
N LEU A 31 -5.04 -7.02 -3.03
CA LEU A 31 -4.23 -7.74 -2.05
C LEU A 31 -2.73 -7.45 -2.20
N ALA A 32 -2.22 -7.37 -3.42
CA ALA A 32 -0.84 -6.98 -3.69
C ALA A 32 -0.55 -5.53 -3.23
N ASN A 33 -1.46 -4.60 -3.49
CA ASN A 33 -1.32 -3.22 -2.99
C ASN A 33 -1.40 -3.15 -1.46
N ILE A 34 -2.26 -3.92 -0.82
CA ILE A 34 -2.31 -4.03 0.65
C ILE A 34 -0.97 -4.52 1.19
N GLN A 35 -0.34 -5.52 0.54
CA GLN A 35 0.99 -5.99 0.91
C GLN A 35 2.05 -4.89 0.74
N LEU A 36 1.98 -4.08 -0.31
CA LEU A 36 2.85 -2.93 -0.50
C LEU A 36 2.67 -1.88 0.60
N GLN A 37 1.42 -1.52 0.93
CA GLN A 37 1.10 -0.46 1.87
C GLN A 37 1.31 -0.85 3.34
N LEU A 38 0.98 -2.09 3.71
CA LEU A 38 0.92 -2.58 5.09
C LEU A 38 1.93 -3.69 5.40
N GLY A 39 2.76 -4.07 4.43
CA GLY A 39 3.70 -5.17 4.54
C GLY A 39 5.03 -4.79 5.20
N HIS A 40 6.09 -5.41 4.73
CA HIS A 40 7.43 -5.30 5.32
C HIS A 40 7.98 -3.87 5.36
N LEU A 41 7.85 -3.12 4.27
CA LEU A 41 8.34 -1.73 4.20
C LEU A 41 7.59 -0.78 5.13
N ASN A 42 6.30 -1.04 5.43
CA ASN A 42 5.57 -0.30 6.44
C ASN A 42 6.18 -0.49 7.84
N ARG A 43 6.56 -1.72 8.19
CA ARG A 43 7.24 -2.01 9.47
C ARG A 43 8.61 -1.33 9.56
N ILE A 44 9.39 -1.35 8.48
CA ILE A 44 10.67 -0.64 8.41
C ILE A 44 10.46 0.87 8.57
N SER A 45 9.49 1.44 7.86
CA SER A 45 9.14 2.87 7.98
C SER A 45 8.70 3.23 9.40
N GLY A 46 7.95 2.35 10.08
CA GLY A 46 7.56 2.50 11.47
C GLY A 46 8.76 2.51 12.43
N MET A 47 9.79 1.70 12.17
CA MET A 47 11.03 1.72 12.95
C MET A 47 11.83 3.02 12.71
N TYR A 48 12.04 3.39 11.47
CA TYR A 48 12.85 4.59 11.12
C TYR A 48 12.18 5.91 11.49
N SER A 49 10.84 5.92 11.59
CA SER A 49 10.09 7.06 12.11
C SER A 49 9.96 7.08 13.65
N GLY A 50 10.59 6.13 14.35
CA GLY A 50 10.58 6.04 15.81
C GLY A 50 9.27 5.56 16.42
N GLN A 51 8.37 4.97 15.62
CA GLN A 51 7.12 4.39 16.12
C GLN A 51 7.29 2.97 16.64
N LEU A 52 8.23 2.22 16.05
CA LEU A 52 8.53 0.83 16.39
C LEU A 52 10.02 0.66 16.74
N ILE A 53 10.32 -0.44 17.42
CA ILE A 53 11.67 -0.91 17.74
C ILE A 53 11.82 -2.35 17.27
N GLY A 54 12.94 -2.66 16.60
CA GLY A 54 13.37 -4.03 16.37
C GLY A 54 14.14 -4.55 17.60
N PHE A 55 13.58 -5.51 18.30
CA PHE A 55 14.16 -6.02 19.55
C PHE A 55 15.11 -7.20 19.34
N SER A 56 14.86 -8.01 18.32
CA SER A 56 15.68 -9.19 18.05
C SER A 56 15.70 -9.57 16.55
N SER A 57 16.56 -10.51 16.22
CA SER A 57 16.66 -11.14 14.89
C SER A 57 16.77 -10.12 13.73
N LEU A 58 16.00 -10.32 12.67
CA LEU A 58 15.98 -9.47 11.49
C LEU A 58 15.67 -8.02 11.84
N TYR A 59 14.68 -7.78 12.68
CA TYR A 59 14.26 -6.41 13.00
C TYR A 59 15.25 -5.64 13.87
N ALA A 60 16.02 -6.32 14.72
CA ALA A 60 17.12 -5.69 15.45
C ALA A 60 18.22 -5.21 14.47
N ASN A 61 18.55 -6.02 13.47
CA ASN A 61 19.54 -5.65 12.45
C ASN A 61 19.04 -4.45 11.63
N ILE A 62 17.80 -4.48 11.16
CA ILE A 62 17.21 -3.38 10.38
C ILE A 62 17.14 -2.11 11.23
N TYR A 63 16.71 -2.21 12.48
CA TYR A 63 16.68 -1.07 13.42
C TYR A 63 18.07 -0.49 13.65
N GLY A 64 19.10 -1.32 13.65
CA GLY A 64 20.51 -0.94 13.65
C GLY A 64 21.05 -0.43 12.31
N MET A 65 20.19 -0.09 11.35
CA MET A 65 20.52 0.41 10.00
C MET A 65 21.22 -0.60 9.09
N ALA A 66 21.21 -1.90 9.42
CA ALA A 66 21.72 -2.97 8.55
C ALA A 66 20.62 -3.43 7.58
N LEU A 67 20.28 -2.57 6.62
CA LEU A 67 19.29 -2.86 5.58
C LEU A 67 19.98 -3.49 4.36
N SER A 68 19.50 -4.63 3.92
CA SER A 68 19.98 -5.29 2.71
C SER A 68 19.04 -5.03 1.52
N THR A 69 19.56 -5.21 0.29
CA THR A 69 18.76 -5.02 -0.93
C THR A 69 17.58 -5.98 -1.04
N VAL A 70 17.70 -7.19 -0.44
CA VAL A 70 16.63 -8.20 -0.45
C VAL A 70 15.38 -7.78 0.33
N GLU A 71 15.49 -6.81 1.24
CA GLU A 71 14.35 -6.32 2.02
C GLU A 71 13.26 -5.68 1.14
N SER A 72 13.60 -5.19 -0.04
CA SER A 72 12.67 -4.59 -0.98
C SER A 72 12.03 -5.60 -1.95
N ASN A 73 12.60 -6.79 -2.13
CA ASN A 73 12.21 -7.71 -3.21
C ASN A 73 10.73 -8.07 -3.20
N GLY A 74 10.17 -8.42 -2.05
CA GLY A 74 8.75 -8.78 -1.94
C GLY A 74 7.82 -7.62 -2.28
N SER A 75 8.14 -6.40 -1.82
CA SER A 75 7.34 -5.20 -2.09
C SER A 75 7.50 -4.73 -3.54
N TRP A 76 8.70 -4.87 -4.12
CA TRP A 76 8.96 -4.59 -5.53
C TRP A 76 8.17 -5.53 -6.45
N ASN A 77 8.16 -6.82 -6.14
CA ASN A 77 7.36 -7.81 -6.87
C ASN A 77 5.85 -7.53 -6.72
N ALA A 78 5.39 -7.19 -5.52
CA ALA A 78 3.99 -6.80 -5.30
C ALA A 78 3.60 -5.58 -6.15
N LEU A 79 4.49 -4.58 -6.27
CA LEU A 79 4.25 -3.38 -7.09
C LEU A 79 4.12 -3.72 -8.58
N TYR A 80 5.14 -4.36 -9.16
CA TYR A 80 5.19 -4.51 -10.62
C TYR A 80 4.37 -5.70 -11.12
N VAL A 81 4.53 -6.87 -10.51
CA VAL A 81 3.80 -8.08 -10.92
C VAL A 81 2.38 -8.08 -10.34
N GLY A 82 2.26 -7.78 -9.04
CA GLY A 82 0.97 -7.85 -8.36
C GLY A 82 0.02 -6.70 -8.72
N VAL A 83 0.49 -5.46 -8.75
CA VAL A 83 -0.36 -4.30 -9.01
C VAL A 83 -0.32 -3.88 -10.48
N LEU A 84 0.85 -3.49 -11.00
CA LEU A 84 0.95 -2.86 -12.32
C LEU A 84 0.38 -3.73 -13.43
N THR A 85 0.83 -4.99 -13.52
CA THR A 85 0.40 -5.91 -14.56
C THR A 85 -1.11 -6.10 -14.54
N ASN A 86 -1.69 -6.36 -13.38
CA ASN A 86 -3.13 -6.59 -13.25
C ASN A 86 -3.96 -5.31 -13.51
N MET A 87 -3.49 -4.14 -13.03
CA MET A 87 -4.22 -2.89 -13.24
C MET A 87 -4.18 -2.45 -14.70
N ARG A 88 -3.05 -2.61 -15.39
CA ARG A 88 -2.95 -2.31 -16.83
C ARG A 88 -3.73 -3.30 -17.68
N GLN A 89 -3.80 -4.58 -17.27
CA GLN A 89 -4.66 -5.57 -17.90
C GLN A 89 -6.13 -5.10 -17.87
N LEU A 90 -6.63 -4.65 -16.71
CA LEU A 90 -7.98 -4.13 -16.58
C LEU A 90 -8.21 -2.86 -17.41
N GLN A 91 -7.28 -1.92 -17.38
CA GLN A 91 -7.39 -0.66 -18.10
C GLN A 91 -7.41 -0.85 -19.63
N ASN A 92 -6.68 -1.85 -20.12
CA ASN A 92 -6.54 -2.07 -21.57
C ASN A 92 -7.64 -2.96 -22.16
N ASN A 93 -8.22 -3.86 -21.36
CA ASN A 93 -9.07 -4.91 -21.90
C ASN A 93 -10.49 -4.92 -21.32
N SER A 94 -10.75 -4.30 -20.17
CA SER A 94 -12.10 -4.31 -19.61
C SER A 94 -12.99 -3.24 -20.22
N SER A 95 -14.22 -3.61 -20.56
CA SER A 95 -15.29 -2.69 -20.95
C SER A 95 -16.06 -2.12 -19.74
N ASN A 96 -15.79 -2.62 -18.54
CA ASN A 96 -16.44 -2.14 -17.31
C ASN A 96 -15.77 -0.86 -16.79
N THR A 97 -16.38 0.29 -17.03
CA THR A 97 -15.86 1.61 -16.68
C THR A 97 -15.59 1.75 -15.16
N LEU A 98 -16.39 1.09 -14.29
CA LEU A 98 -16.13 1.08 -12.86
C LEU A 98 -14.83 0.36 -12.51
N LEU A 99 -14.59 -0.82 -13.10
CA LEU A 99 -13.33 -1.58 -12.93
C LEU A 99 -12.13 -0.79 -13.42
N VAL A 100 -12.23 -0.18 -14.60
CA VAL A 100 -11.14 0.63 -15.18
C VAL A 100 -10.81 1.82 -14.27
N GLY A 101 -11.80 2.55 -13.80
CA GLY A 101 -11.57 3.71 -12.92
C GLY A 101 -10.95 3.31 -11.57
N ILE A 102 -11.38 2.20 -10.97
CA ILE A 102 -10.75 1.65 -9.75
C ILE A 102 -9.31 1.23 -10.04
N ALA A 103 -9.04 0.59 -11.18
CA ALA A 103 -7.70 0.17 -11.57
C ALA A 103 -6.75 1.37 -11.74
N GLU A 104 -7.22 2.46 -12.33
CA GLU A 104 -6.45 3.71 -12.46
C GLU A 104 -6.12 4.33 -11.10
N VAL A 105 -7.08 4.40 -10.19
CA VAL A 105 -6.83 4.90 -8.82
C VAL A 105 -5.83 4.01 -8.08
N MET A 106 -5.94 2.70 -8.20
CA MET A 106 -5.03 1.73 -7.57
C MET A 106 -3.60 1.85 -8.11
N GLU A 107 -3.42 2.00 -9.42
CA GLU A 107 -2.10 2.22 -10.02
C GLU A 107 -1.48 3.52 -9.49
N GLY A 108 -2.24 4.61 -9.49
CA GLY A 108 -1.80 5.89 -8.94
C GLY A 108 -1.40 5.80 -7.45
N HIS A 109 -2.20 5.10 -6.63
CA HIS A 109 -1.89 4.86 -5.22
C HIS A 109 -0.57 4.09 -5.04
N ALA A 110 -0.41 2.98 -5.74
CA ALA A 110 0.76 2.12 -5.60
C ALA A 110 2.05 2.85 -6.00
N PHE A 111 2.06 3.51 -7.16
CA PHE A 111 3.26 4.18 -7.67
C PHE A 111 3.60 5.47 -6.93
N GLY A 112 2.62 6.25 -6.50
CA GLY A 112 2.89 7.39 -5.63
C GLY A 112 3.47 6.98 -4.27
N THR A 113 3.02 5.85 -3.70
CA THR A 113 3.64 5.28 -2.50
C THR A 113 5.04 4.76 -2.78
N ALA A 114 5.24 4.05 -3.89
CA ALA A 114 6.53 3.52 -4.31
C ALA A 114 7.57 4.64 -4.49
N ALA A 115 7.19 5.75 -5.12
CA ALA A 115 8.04 6.94 -5.22
C ALA A 115 8.41 7.52 -3.85
N SER A 116 7.51 7.42 -2.86
CA SER A 116 7.82 7.86 -1.49
C SER A 116 8.83 6.95 -0.80
N LEU A 117 8.83 5.65 -1.12
CA LEU A 117 9.68 4.63 -0.48
C LEU A 117 11.07 4.55 -1.12
N TRP A 118 11.13 4.55 -2.45
CA TRP A 118 12.37 4.28 -3.19
C TRP A 118 12.94 5.50 -3.93
N GLY A 119 12.20 6.59 -4.03
CA GLY A 119 12.62 7.74 -4.83
C GLY A 119 12.31 7.53 -6.31
N GLY A 120 13.36 7.54 -7.15
CA GLY A 120 13.23 7.24 -8.58
C GLY A 120 13.00 5.75 -8.81
N ILE A 121 12.04 5.40 -9.68
CA ILE A 121 11.67 4.03 -10.03
C ILE A 121 11.24 3.95 -11.50
N PRO A 122 11.34 2.78 -12.15
CA PRO A 122 10.76 2.59 -13.48
C PRO A 122 9.23 2.74 -13.44
N TYR A 123 8.68 3.62 -14.27
CA TYR A 123 7.22 3.78 -14.43
C TYR A 123 6.80 4.00 -15.88
N SER A 124 7.43 4.96 -16.56
CA SER A 124 7.02 5.36 -17.92
C SER A 124 7.15 4.21 -18.93
N GLU A 125 8.18 3.42 -18.83
CA GLU A 125 8.47 2.27 -19.69
C GLU A 125 8.09 0.92 -19.06
N ALA A 126 7.80 0.89 -17.75
CA ALA A 126 7.50 -0.33 -17.03
C ALA A 126 6.25 -1.02 -17.60
N GLY A 127 6.32 -2.35 -17.74
CA GLY A 127 5.24 -3.17 -18.28
C GLY A 127 5.06 -3.09 -19.80
N ASN A 128 5.97 -2.42 -20.51
CA ASN A 128 6.05 -2.52 -21.97
C ASN A 128 6.86 -3.78 -22.35
N PRO A 129 6.28 -4.78 -23.02
CA PRO A 129 6.97 -6.02 -23.36
C PRO A 129 8.14 -5.86 -24.32
N GLU A 130 8.19 -4.76 -25.07
CA GLU A 130 9.28 -4.45 -26.02
C GLU A 130 10.52 -3.86 -25.33
N ILE A 131 10.40 -3.47 -24.04
CA ILE A 131 11.49 -2.85 -23.28
C ILE A 131 11.90 -3.78 -22.14
N SER A 132 13.06 -4.42 -22.30
CA SER A 132 13.61 -5.35 -21.32
C SER A 132 14.30 -4.67 -20.13
N ASP A 133 14.75 -3.43 -20.29
CA ASP A 133 15.48 -2.65 -19.28
C ASP A 133 14.88 -1.23 -19.19
N PRO A 134 13.75 -1.07 -18.50
CA PRO A 134 13.06 0.21 -18.41
C PRO A 134 13.88 1.23 -17.58
N ILE A 135 13.86 2.48 -18.02
CA ILE A 135 14.57 3.58 -17.36
C ILE A 135 13.97 3.87 -15.96
N PHE A 136 14.81 4.40 -15.07
CA PHE A 136 14.37 4.95 -13.79
C PHE A 136 13.88 6.38 -13.99
N ASP A 137 12.59 6.58 -13.83
CA ASP A 137 12.00 7.93 -13.77
C ASP A 137 12.38 8.62 -12.46
N SER A 138 12.51 9.94 -12.48
CA SER A 138 12.76 10.70 -11.25
C SER A 138 11.56 10.61 -10.31
N GLN A 139 11.79 10.71 -9.00
CA GLN A 139 10.72 10.69 -7.98
C GLN A 139 9.58 11.66 -8.30
N VAL A 140 9.92 12.88 -8.70
CA VAL A 140 8.93 13.92 -9.03
C VAL A 140 8.15 13.55 -10.29
N SER A 141 8.81 12.94 -11.29
CA SER A 141 8.16 12.44 -12.49
C SER A 141 7.14 11.35 -12.16
N VAL A 142 7.50 10.41 -11.29
CA VAL A 142 6.59 9.35 -10.85
C VAL A 142 5.40 9.92 -10.06
N TYR A 143 5.62 10.89 -9.15
CA TYR A 143 4.49 11.56 -8.48
C TYR A 143 3.56 12.26 -9.46
N ASN A 144 4.10 12.94 -10.48
CA ASN A 144 3.28 13.60 -11.49
C ASN A 144 2.45 12.58 -12.28
N ALA A 145 3.06 11.47 -12.69
CA ALA A 145 2.38 10.40 -13.40
C ALA A 145 1.31 9.71 -12.53
N ALA A 146 1.61 9.47 -11.26
CA ALA A 146 0.64 8.94 -10.29
C ALA A 146 -0.57 9.88 -10.13
N ILE A 147 -0.33 11.20 -10.00
CA ILE A 147 -1.41 12.20 -9.91
C ILE A 147 -2.23 12.24 -11.19
N GLN A 148 -1.59 12.15 -12.36
CA GLN A 148 -2.31 12.07 -13.65
C GLN A 148 -3.19 10.83 -13.72
N LYS A 149 -2.68 9.68 -13.28
CA LYS A 149 -3.44 8.42 -13.22
C LYS A 149 -4.63 8.51 -12.27
N LEU A 150 -4.46 9.14 -11.12
CA LEU A 150 -5.56 9.40 -10.18
C LEU A 150 -6.63 10.32 -10.79
N ASN A 151 -6.24 11.37 -11.49
CA ASN A 151 -7.20 12.25 -12.18
C ASN A 151 -7.93 11.53 -13.33
N SER A 152 -7.24 10.65 -14.08
CA SER A 152 -7.88 9.76 -15.05
C SER A 152 -8.93 8.88 -14.36
N GLY A 153 -8.55 8.22 -13.27
CA GLY A 153 -9.46 7.38 -12.50
C GLY A 153 -10.70 8.12 -12.00
N ILE A 154 -10.55 9.36 -11.52
CA ILE A 154 -11.69 10.21 -11.13
C ILE A 154 -12.64 10.43 -12.32
N SER A 155 -12.09 10.80 -13.48
CA SER A 155 -12.90 11.06 -14.67
C SER A 155 -13.62 9.80 -15.18
N THR A 156 -12.93 8.67 -15.15
CA THR A 156 -13.48 7.36 -15.52
C THR A 156 -14.60 6.94 -14.56
N LEU A 157 -14.39 7.07 -13.25
CA LEU A 157 -15.39 6.74 -12.22
C LEU A 157 -16.64 7.64 -12.32
N GLN A 158 -16.46 8.92 -12.60
CA GLN A 158 -17.60 9.84 -12.81
C GLN A 158 -18.50 9.40 -13.96
N SER A 159 -17.93 8.80 -15.00
CA SER A 159 -18.69 8.28 -16.17
C SER A 159 -19.30 6.89 -15.92
N ALA A 160 -18.91 6.19 -14.84
CA ALA A 160 -19.39 4.84 -14.56
C ALA A 160 -20.87 4.83 -14.15
N SER A 161 -21.66 3.97 -14.80
CA SER A 161 -23.08 3.76 -14.46
C SER A 161 -23.28 2.78 -13.31
N SER A 162 -22.39 1.80 -13.12
CA SER A 162 -22.43 0.85 -12.03
C SER A 162 -21.87 1.46 -10.73
N THR A 163 -22.43 1.08 -9.59
CA THR A 163 -22.05 1.54 -8.24
C THR A 163 -21.79 0.39 -7.28
N SER A 164 -21.70 -0.85 -7.77
CA SER A 164 -21.48 -2.04 -6.95
C SER A 164 -20.58 -3.04 -7.67
N LEU A 165 -19.62 -3.57 -6.93
CA LEU A 165 -18.68 -4.57 -7.41
C LEU A 165 -18.21 -5.43 -6.23
N SER A 166 -18.75 -6.64 -6.11
CA SER A 166 -18.50 -7.54 -4.98
C SER A 166 -17.03 -7.98 -4.84
N GLN A 167 -16.25 -7.90 -5.92
CA GLN A 167 -14.83 -8.23 -5.94
C GLN A 167 -13.93 -7.08 -5.43
N ASP A 168 -14.48 -5.87 -5.29
CA ASP A 168 -13.77 -4.76 -4.63
C ASP A 168 -13.83 -4.95 -3.11
N ILE A 169 -12.73 -5.39 -2.52
CA ILE A 169 -12.62 -5.67 -1.08
C ILE A 169 -12.43 -4.41 -0.23
N ILE A 170 -12.34 -3.24 -0.84
CA ILE A 170 -12.13 -1.96 -0.13
C ILE A 170 -13.46 -1.23 0.05
N PHE A 171 -14.15 -0.89 -1.03
CA PHE A 171 -15.37 -0.10 -1.01
C PHE A 171 -16.60 -0.78 -1.64
N GLY A 172 -16.45 -2.04 -2.12
CA GLY A 172 -17.56 -2.77 -2.73
C GLY A 172 -18.03 -2.18 -4.05
N GLY A 173 -17.20 -1.40 -4.73
CA GLY A 173 -17.52 -0.69 -5.97
C GLY A 173 -18.19 0.68 -5.77
N ASP A 174 -18.21 1.22 -4.56
CA ASP A 174 -18.68 2.58 -4.29
C ASP A 174 -17.75 3.61 -4.96
N LYS A 175 -18.18 4.09 -6.13
CA LYS A 175 -17.39 4.99 -6.95
C LYS A 175 -17.12 6.34 -6.28
N ASP A 176 -18.04 6.83 -5.47
CA ASP A 176 -17.90 8.14 -4.83
C ASP A 176 -16.81 8.08 -3.75
N LYS A 177 -16.74 6.99 -3.00
CA LYS A 177 -15.62 6.75 -2.06
C LYS A 177 -14.28 6.57 -2.77
N TRP A 178 -14.24 5.90 -3.91
CA TRP A 178 -13.03 5.82 -4.72
C TRP A 178 -12.56 7.18 -5.24
N ILE A 179 -13.51 8.06 -5.63
CA ILE A 179 -13.20 9.43 -6.04
C ILE A 179 -12.64 10.25 -4.87
N GLU A 180 -13.26 10.19 -3.69
CA GLU A 180 -12.76 10.86 -2.48
C GLU A 180 -11.37 10.34 -2.09
N ALA A 181 -11.15 9.03 -2.16
CA ALA A 181 -9.85 8.41 -1.93
C ALA A 181 -8.79 8.90 -2.94
N ALA A 182 -9.14 9.01 -4.22
CA ALA A 182 -8.25 9.52 -5.24
C ALA A 182 -7.84 10.98 -4.97
N TYR A 183 -8.77 11.85 -4.59
CA TYR A 183 -8.45 13.23 -4.20
C TYR A 183 -7.55 13.29 -2.95
N THR A 184 -7.78 12.43 -1.97
CA THR A 184 -6.93 12.32 -0.77
C THR A 184 -5.50 11.91 -1.14
N LEU A 185 -5.34 10.99 -2.08
CA LEU A 185 -4.03 10.58 -2.60
C LEU A 185 -3.35 11.68 -3.40
N ILE A 186 -4.10 12.42 -4.22
CA ILE A 186 -3.59 13.60 -4.94
C ILE A 186 -3.07 14.64 -3.95
N ALA A 187 -3.83 14.91 -2.89
CA ALA A 187 -3.40 15.83 -1.82
C ALA A 187 -2.09 15.35 -1.17
N ARG A 188 -1.99 14.07 -0.82
CA ARG A 188 -0.80 13.44 -0.22
C ARG A 188 0.43 13.58 -1.13
N PHE A 189 0.31 13.26 -2.41
CA PHE A 189 1.47 13.30 -3.32
C PHE A 189 1.90 14.72 -3.67
N ASN A 190 0.97 15.67 -3.75
CA ASN A 190 1.32 17.09 -3.86
C ASN A 190 2.01 17.61 -2.59
N LEU A 191 1.58 17.17 -1.40
CA LEU A 191 2.26 17.47 -0.14
C LEU A 191 3.72 16.95 -0.15
N HIS A 192 3.95 15.73 -0.63
CA HIS A 192 5.31 15.16 -0.77
C HIS A 192 6.17 15.96 -1.76
N LYS A 193 5.57 16.49 -2.82
CA LYS A 193 6.22 17.41 -3.76
C LYS A 193 6.43 18.82 -3.22
N LYS A 194 5.90 19.13 -2.03
CA LYS A 194 5.83 20.46 -1.43
C LYS A 194 5.00 21.48 -2.22
N ASP A 195 4.09 21.00 -3.06
CA ASP A 195 3.06 21.82 -3.70
C ASP A 195 1.84 21.94 -2.77
N TYR A 196 1.98 22.80 -1.78
CA TYR A 196 0.98 22.95 -0.73
C TYR A 196 -0.37 23.50 -1.23
N ALA A 197 -0.35 24.34 -2.26
CA ALA A 197 -1.56 24.91 -2.83
C ALA A 197 -2.40 23.81 -3.52
N ALA A 198 -1.76 22.99 -4.35
CA ALA A 198 -2.41 21.85 -5.00
C ALA A 198 -2.85 20.79 -3.97
N ALA A 199 -2.06 20.57 -2.91
CA ALA A 199 -2.43 19.66 -1.83
C ALA A 199 -3.70 20.10 -1.10
N ILE A 200 -3.81 21.38 -0.72
CA ILE A 200 -5.01 21.94 -0.07
C ILE A 200 -6.23 21.85 -0.99
N SER A 201 -6.05 22.22 -2.27
CA SER A 201 -7.14 22.16 -3.25
C SER A 201 -7.71 20.75 -3.38
N ALA A 202 -6.86 19.75 -3.51
CA ALA A 202 -7.29 18.35 -3.61
C ALA A 202 -7.91 17.84 -2.31
N ALA A 203 -7.35 18.19 -1.14
CA ALA A 203 -7.85 17.77 0.16
C ALA A 203 -9.31 18.22 0.42
N ASN A 204 -9.73 19.35 -0.13
CA ASN A 204 -11.12 19.83 0.00
C ASN A 204 -12.16 18.91 -0.67
N SER A 205 -11.74 18.06 -1.61
CA SER A 205 -12.56 17.06 -2.27
C SER A 205 -12.26 15.63 -1.81
N GLY A 206 -11.34 15.48 -0.87
CA GLY A 206 -10.93 14.19 -0.33
C GLY A 206 -11.88 13.65 0.73
N ILE A 207 -11.49 12.53 1.34
CA ILE A 207 -12.23 11.87 2.42
C ILE A 207 -12.44 12.84 3.57
N SER A 208 -13.70 13.07 3.93
CA SER A 208 -14.11 14.02 4.96
C SER A 208 -14.65 13.37 6.23
N SER A 209 -14.86 12.06 6.23
CA SER A 209 -15.38 11.31 7.37
C SER A 209 -14.83 9.90 7.44
N ALA A 210 -14.79 9.29 8.61
CA ALA A 210 -14.29 7.94 8.83
C ALA A 210 -15.03 6.85 8.01
N SER A 211 -16.26 7.11 7.56
CA SER A 211 -17.00 6.18 6.70
C SER A 211 -16.44 6.10 5.27
N GLY A 212 -15.67 7.10 4.86
CA GLY A 212 -14.97 7.15 3.58
C GLY A 212 -13.54 6.59 3.62
N ASP A 213 -13.02 6.20 4.80
CA ASP A 213 -11.67 5.68 4.94
C ASP A 213 -11.44 4.42 4.08
N MET A 214 -10.32 4.40 3.37
CA MET A 214 -9.86 3.21 2.64
C MET A 214 -9.37 2.16 3.64
N GLN A 215 -10.24 1.23 4.01
CA GLN A 215 -9.97 0.23 5.03
C GLN A 215 -9.86 -1.17 4.43
N TYR A 216 -8.80 -1.88 4.76
CA TYR A 216 -8.72 -3.32 4.59
C TYR A 216 -9.14 -4.01 5.91
N LYS A 217 -10.16 -4.86 5.84
CA LYS A 217 -10.70 -5.61 6.98
C LYS A 217 -10.36 -7.09 6.82
N PRO A 218 -9.20 -7.55 7.32
CA PRO A 218 -8.82 -8.95 7.22
C PRO A 218 -9.75 -9.82 8.06
N ARG A 219 -9.94 -11.06 7.64
CA ARG A 219 -10.69 -12.05 8.43
C ARG A 219 -9.91 -12.43 9.68
N ALA A 220 -10.63 -12.78 10.75
CA ALA A 220 -10.03 -13.05 12.06
C ALA A 220 -9.18 -14.34 12.12
N THR A 221 -9.31 -15.26 11.15
CA THR A 221 -8.63 -16.55 11.16
C THR A 221 -7.45 -16.59 10.21
N GLN A 222 -6.30 -17.01 10.74
CA GLN A 222 -5.03 -17.10 10.00
C GLN A 222 -5.10 -18.04 8.77
N ASN A 223 -5.99 -19.02 8.78
CA ASN A 223 -6.13 -20.03 7.74
C ASN A 223 -7.02 -19.57 6.55
N SER A 224 -7.57 -18.39 6.60
CA SER A 224 -8.49 -17.89 5.56
C SER A 224 -7.82 -17.17 4.39
N GLY A 225 -6.50 -16.97 4.45
CA GLY A 225 -5.71 -16.35 3.38
C GLY A 225 -5.62 -14.83 3.42
N ASP A 226 -6.58 -14.13 4.02
CA ASP A 226 -6.55 -12.68 4.21
C ASP A 226 -6.35 -12.34 5.70
N VAL A 227 -5.11 -12.15 6.08
CA VAL A 227 -4.70 -11.95 7.47
C VAL A 227 -4.22 -10.52 7.69
N ASN A 228 -4.30 -10.06 8.94
CA ASN A 228 -3.62 -8.83 9.34
C ASN A 228 -2.11 -9.04 9.26
N LEU A 229 -1.44 -8.28 8.37
CA LEU A 229 -0.01 -8.45 8.09
C LEU A 229 0.90 -8.12 9.28
N PHE A 230 0.45 -7.25 10.20
CA PHE A 230 1.14 -7.02 11.46
C PHE A 230 0.94 -8.20 12.43
N ALA A 231 -0.30 -8.66 12.61
CA ALA A 231 -0.59 -9.77 13.51
C ALA A 231 0.11 -11.06 13.08
N THR A 232 0.17 -11.36 11.80
CA THR A 232 0.89 -12.53 11.27
C THR A 232 2.36 -12.53 11.67
N ILE A 233 2.99 -11.37 11.68
CA ILE A 233 4.39 -11.22 12.06
C ILE A 233 4.54 -11.19 13.59
N LEU A 234 3.76 -10.32 14.26
CA LEU A 234 3.92 -10.06 15.70
C LEU A 234 3.41 -11.20 16.59
N ASN A 235 2.42 -11.96 16.13
CA ASN A 235 1.86 -13.10 16.87
C ASN A 235 2.30 -14.46 16.28
N GLY A 236 3.03 -14.45 15.17
CA GLY A 236 3.44 -15.65 14.44
C GLY A 236 4.96 -15.83 14.41
N SER A 237 5.50 -15.88 13.22
CA SER A 237 6.89 -16.27 12.96
C SER A 237 7.96 -15.34 13.57
N ARG A 238 7.60 -14.12 13.95
CA ARG A 238 8.47 -13.09 14.50
C ARG A 238 7.94 -12.50 15.82
N ALA A 239 7.24 -13.32 16.59
CA ALA A 239 6.72 -12.90 17.90
C ALA A 239 7.86 -12.41 18.80
N GLY A 240 7.74 -11.19 19.30
CA GLY A 240 8.78 -10.56 20.14
C GLY A 240 9.91 -9.86 19.38
N ASP A 241 10.03 -10.03 18.07
CA ASP A 241 11.10 -9.38 17.29
C ASP A 241 10.85 -7.88 17.03
N LEU A 242 9.59 -7.46 16.99
CA LEU A 242 9.15 -6.11 16.65
C LEU A 242 8.04 -5.65 17.58
N GLY A 243 8.06 -4.39 17.96
CA GLY A 243 7.02 -3.75 18.77
C GLY A 243 7.38 -2.31 19.11
N ASN A 244 6.75 -1.73 20.10
CA ASN A 244 7.10 -0.38 20.55
C ASN A 244 7.41 -0.29 22.06
N SER A 245 7.25 -1.40 22.80
CA SER A 245 7.63 -1.51 24.21
C SER A 245 8.02 -2.94 24.55
N SER A 246 9.19 -3.16 25.15
CA SER A 246 9.66 -4.45 25.69
C SER A 246 10.83 -4.25 26.65
N GLY A 247 10.83 -4.99 27.77
CA GLY A 247 11.98 -5.06 28.69
C GLY A 247 12.45 -3.71 29.23
N GLY A 248 11.57 -2.73 29.38
CA GLY A 248 11.92 -1.37 29.80
C GLY A 248 12.35 -0.44 28.66
N SER A 249 12.48 -0.95 27.43
CA SER A 249 12.75 -0.12 26.24
C SER A 249 11.45 0.31 25.58
N GLU A 250 11.36 1.57 25.22
CA GLU A 250 10.19 2.17 24.56
C GLU A 250 10.59 2.91 23.31
N SER A 251 9.75 2.84 22.25
CA SER A 251 9.94 3.59 21.01
C SER A 251 9.93 5.09 21.28
N TYR A 252 10.55 5.85 20.40
CA TYR A 252 10.59 7.33 20.52
C TYR A 252 9.17 7.92 20.61
N LEU A 253 8.20 7.38 19.88
CA LEU A 253 6.80 7.77 19.99
C LEU A 253 6.28 7.61 21.43
N LEU A 254 6.50 6.47 22.06
CA LEU A 254 6.04 6.24 23.44
C LEU A 254 6.77 7.14 24.44
N GLN A 255 8.07 7.35 24.25
CA GLN A 255 8.84 8.28 25.08
C GLN A 255 8.29 9.72 25.01
N LEU A 256 7.84 10.17 23.82
CA LEU A 256 7.19 11.49 23.65
C LEU A 256 5.85 11.60 24.40
N LEU A 257 5.14 10.48 24.56
CA LEU A 257 3.81 10.42 25.18
C LEU A 257 3.86 10.09 26.68
N SER A 258 5.00 9.59 27.18
CA SER A 258 5.18 9.15 28.56
C SER A 258 5.54 10.32 29.47
N ASP A 259 5.00 10.30 30.68
CA ASP A 259 5.40 11.20 31.79
C ASP A 259 6.74 10.81 32.43
N SER A 260 7.23 9.60 32.16
CA SER A 260 8.51 9.10 32.67
C SER A 260 9.74 9.75 32.02
N TYR A 261 9.58 10.41 30.87
CA TYR A 261 10.66 11.05 30.11
C TYR A 261 10.55 12.56 30.16
N THR A 262 11.08 13.15 31.23
CA THR A 262 10.95 14.60 31.56
C THR A 262 11.56 15.56 30.56
N SER A 263 12.42 15.10 29.65
CA SER A 263 12.98 15.89 28.54
C SER A 263 12.09 15.95 27.32
N ASN A 264 11.00 15.22 27.29
CA ASN A 264 10.11 15.09 26.15
C ASN A 264 8.91 16.04 26.23
N ARG A 265 8.00 15.92 25.27
CA ARG A 265 6.89 16.86 25.10
C ARG A 265 5.82 16.77 26.19
N ASN A 266 5.68 15.61 26.83
CA ASN A 266 4.67 15.37 27.86
C ASN A 266 5.11 15.94 29.21
N HIS A 267 4.67 17.16 29.53
CA HIS A 267 5.06 17.93 30.71
C HIS A 267 3.89 18.75 31.27
N SER A 268 4.22 19.68 32.13
CA SER A 268 3.30 20.65 32.75
C SER A 268 2.42 21.44 31.75
N LYS A 269 2.81 21.53 30.48
CA LYS A 269 2.04 22.22 29.42
C LYS A 269 1.20 21.30 28.56
N THR A 270 1.48 19.99 28.54
CA THR A 270 0.84 19.04 27.63
C THR A 270 0.73 17.69 28.33
N ASP A 271 -0.49 17.19 28.52
CA ASP A 271 -0.73 15.84 29.04
C ASP A 271 -1.07 14.91 27.87
N GLU A 272 -0.16 14.00 27.55
CA GLU A 272 -0.30 13.03 26.48
C GLU A 272 -0.51 11.59 27.00
N THR A 273 -0.68 11.41 28.32
CA THR A 273 -0.76 10.09 28.96
C THR A 273 -1.91 9.23 28.44
N ALA A 274 -3.04 9.84 28.08
CA ALA A 274 -4.18 9.14 27.47
C ALA A 274 -3.81 8.49 26.12
N ARG A 275 -2.94 9.13 25.33
CA ARG A 275 -2.46 8.59 24.05
C ARG A 275 -1.43 7.48 24.26
N TYR A 276 -0.62 7.56 25.31
CA TYR A 276 0.38 6.54 25.61
C TYR A 276 -0.23 5.15 25.69
N GLY A 277 -1.29 4.96 26.47
CA GLY A 277 -1.99 3.67 26.59
C GLY A 277 -2.59 3.18 25.27
N TYR A 278 -3.09 4.11 24.45
CA TYR A 278 -3.67 3.82 23.13
C TYR A 278 -2.63 3.28 22.13
N TYR A 279 -1.42 3.84 22.12
CA TYR A 279 -0.37 3.45 21.17
C TYR A 279 0.53 2.33 21.65
N LYS A 280 0.51 1.98 22.94
CA LYS A 280 1.42 0.98 23.49
C LYS A 280 1.08 -0.45 23.03
N ILE A 281 2.02 -1.09 22.36
CA ILE A 281 1.95 -2.49 21.93
C ILE A 281 2.99 -3.28 22.72
N ASN A 282 2.54 -4.21 23.55
CA ASN A 282 3.45 -5.08 24.30
C ASN A 282 3.94 -6.22 23.40
N SER A 283 5.25 -6.30 23.19
CA SER A 283 5.86 -7.34 22.35
C SER A 283 5.73 -8.75 22.91
N SER A 284 5.54 -8.87 24.24
CA SER A 284 5.48 -10.18 24.93
C SER A 284 4.14 -10.90 24.83
N SER A 285 3.07 -10.20 24.45
CA SER A 285 1.72 -10.79 24.40
C SER A 285 1.12 -10.82 22.98
N GLY A 286 1.73 -10.15 22.02
CA GLY A 286 1.20 -10.05 20.66
C GLY A 286 -0.19 -9.43 20.56
N SER A 287 -0.74 -8.95 21.65
CA SER A 287 -2.06 -8.32 21.73
C SER A 287 -1.89 -6.81 21.70
N ALA A 288 -2.42 -6.18 20.67
CA ALA A 288 -2.81 -4.78 20.75
C ALA A 288 -4.04 -4.70 21.67
N ASN A 289 -4.00 -3.82 22.64
CA ASN A 289 -5.18 -3.50 23.43
C ASN A 289 -6.18 -2.73 22.60
#